data_c05cac67c88c53e220921981ff8b0f45
#
_entry.id   c05cac67c88c53e220921981ff8b0f45
#
_cell.length_a   1.000
_cell.length_b   1.000
_cell.length_c   1.000
_cell.angle_alpha   90.00
_cell.angle_beta   90.00
_cell.angle_gamma   90.00
#
_symmetry.space_group_name_H-M   'P 1'
#
loop_
_entity.id
_entity.type
_entity.pdbx_description
1 polymer ?
#
loop_
_entity_poly.entity_id
_entity_poly.type
_entity_poly.pdbx_seq_one_letter_code
_entity_poly.pdbx_strand_id
1 'polypeptide(L)'
;MEILLQSAASAEALDLESLGRIVIGRSGSYIADCASRGSFGAVFWVVTVFSVLALLVVPYFLGSINLGIIISKLFHGEDIREYGSGNAGMTNMLRTYGKRDAAITLIGDALKAVVAVILGRILFGISGGYVAGLTCILGHAFPCYYKFKGGKGVVVT
;
A
#
# COMPACT_ATOMS: atom_id res chain seq x y z
N MET A 1 -45.14 4.48 -13.95
CA MET A 1 -45.15 3.60 -12.74
C MET A 1 -44.15 2.45 -12.93
N GLU A 2 -44.07 1.84 -14.13
CA GLU A 2 -43.06 0.79 -14.43
C GLU A 2 -41.59 1.26 -14.35
N ILE A 3 -41.30 2.48 -14.80
CA ILE A 3 -39.93 3.04 -14.78
C ILE A 3 -39.41 3.25 -13.33
N LEU A 4 -40.32 3.59 -12.41
CA LEU A 4 -39.98 3.75 -10.99
C LEU A 4 -39.78 2.39 -10.28
N LEU A 5 -40.52 1.36 -10.72
CA LEU A 5 -40.35 -0.01 -10.21
C LEU A 5 -39.08 -0.65 -10.76
N GLN A 6 -38.69 -0.38 -12.01
CA GLN A 6 -37.41 -0.81 -12.57
C GLN A 6 -36.21 -0.10 -11.91
N SER A 7 -36.37 1.18 -11.55
CA SER A 7 -35.35 1.92 -10.77
C SER A 7 -35.18 1.39 -9.34
N ALA A 8 -36.26 0.95 -8.71
CA ALA A 8 -36.22 0.35 -7.39
C ALA A 8 -35.65 -1.08 -7.39
N ALA A 9 -35.95 -1.87 -8.42
CA ALA A 9 -35.41 -3.22 -8.58
C ALA A 9 -33.90 -3.22 -8.87
N SER A 10 -33.36 -2.15 -9.45
CA SER A 10 -31.91 -1.98 -9.64
C SER A 10 -31.16 -1.51 -8.39
N ALA A 11 -31.88 -1.12 -7.32
CA ALA A 11 -31.31 -0.81 -6.00
C ALA A 11 -31.24 -2.04 -5.08
N GLU A 12 -31.78 -3.19 -5.52
CA GLU A 12 -31.81 -4.41 -4.74
C GLU A 12 -30.49 -5.18 -4.83
N ALA A 13 -30.01 -5.51 -3.68
CA ALA A 13 -28.88 -6.39 -3.39
C ALA A 13 -27.49 -5.82 -3.75
N LEU A 14 -27.03 -4.90 -2.93
CA LEU A 14 -25.61 -4.75 -2.65
C LEU A 14 -25.17 -5.99 -1.84
N ASP A 15 -25.18 -7.15 -2.50
CA ASP A 15 -24.67 -8.40 -1.97
C ASP A 15 -23.14 -8.32 -1.87
N LEU A 16 -22.56 -8.89 -0.82
CA LEU A 16 -21.10 -8.94 -0.62
C LEU A 16 -20.37 -9.52 -1.84
N GLU A 17 -21.00 -10.44 -2.56
CA GLU A 17 -20.46 -11.02 -3.78
C GLU A 17 -20.50 -10.02 -4.96
N SER A 18 -21.52 -9.18 -5.05
CA SER A 18 -21.59 -8.09 -6.03
C SER A 18 -20.63 -6.97 -5.69
N LEU A 19 -20.43 -6.65 -4.40
CA LEU A 19 -19.39 -5.74 -3.94
C LEU A 19 -17.99 -6.28 -4.25
N GLY A 20 -17.74 -7.55 -4.01
CA GLY A 20 -16.49 -8.21 -4.40
C GLY A 20 -16.22 -8.13 -5.90
N ARG A 21 -17.24 -8.33 -6.73
CA ARG A 21 -17.15 -8.20 -8.19
C ARG A 21 -16.96 -6.75 -8.65
N ILE A 22 -17.55 -5.79 -7.95
CA ILE A 22 -17.38 -4.35 -8.22
C ILE A 22 -15.95 -3.91 -7.84
N VAL A 23 -15.46 -4.34 -6.68
CA VAL A 23 -14.14 -3.92 -6.16
C VAL A 23 -12.99 -4.64 -6.88
N ILE A 24 -13.13 -5.93 -7.17
CA ILE A 24 -12.05 -6.74 -7.75
C ILE A 24 -12.16 -6.83 -9.28
N GLY A 25 -13.38 -6.68 -9.84
CA GLY A 25 -13.68 -6.80 -11.26
C GLY A 25 -13.30 -8.17 -11.86
N ARG A 26 -13.75 -8.44 -13.10
CA ARG A 26 -13.40 -9.66 -13.84
C ARG A 26 -11.90 -9.79 -14.16
N SER A 27 -11.22 -8.66 -14.27
CA SER A 27 -9.77 -8.54 -14.53
C SER A 27 -8.94 -8.34 -13.27
N GLY A 28 -9.54 -8.46 -12.07
CA GLY A 28 -8.87 -8.21 -10.80
C GLY A 28 -8.70 -6.73 -10.45
N SER A 29 -9.41 -5.83 -11.15
CA SER A 29 -9.38 -4.39 -10.90
C SER A 29 -10.69 -3.75 -11.32
N TYR A 30 -11.29 -2.92 -10.47
CA TYR A 30 -12.48 -2.14 -10.76
C TYR A 30 -12.32 -1.26 -12.01
N ILE A 31 -11.20 -0.57 -12.13
CA ILE A 31 -10.91 0.34 -13.24
C ILE A 31 -10.86 -0.41 -14.58
N ALA A 32 -10.20 -1.56 -14.62
CA ALA A 32 -10.10 -2.37 -15.82
C ALA A 32 -11.47 -2.95 -16.24
N ASP A 33 -12.31 -3.32 -15.29
CA ASP A 33 -13.67 -3.81 -15.56
C ASP A 33 -14.57 -2.72 -16.12
N CYS A 34 -14.55 -1.51 -15.55
CA CYS A 34 -15.28 -0.35 -16.09
C CYS A 34 -14.80 0.03 -17.48
N ALA A 35 -13.49 0.01 -17.73
CA ALA A 35 -12.93 0.31 -19.04
C ALA A 35 -13.36 -0.71 -20.11
N SER A 36 -13.39 -2.00 -19.77
CA SER A 36 -13.82 -3.07 -20.68
C SER A 36 -15.30 -2.98 -21.09
N ARG A 37 -16.11 -2.40 -20.22
CA ARG A 37 -17.56 -2.17 -20.48
C ARG A 37 -17.86 -0.88 -21.23
N GLY A 38 -16.85 -0.03 -21.52
CA GLY A 38 -17.03 1.27 -22.15
C GLY A 38 -17.82 2.28 -21.30
N SER A 39 -17.89 2.08 -19.99
CA SER A 39 -18.64 2.92 -19.04
C SER A 39 -17.80 4.09 -18.54
N PHE A 40 -17.70 5.17 -19.32
CA PHE A 40 -16.88 6.34 -19.04
C PHE A 40 -17.68 7.55 -18.50
N GLY A 41 -18.66 7.33 -17.66
CA GLY A 41 -19.41 8.41 -17.02
C GLY A 41 -18.58 9.20 -16.02
N ALA A 42 -19.13 10.32 -15.51
CA ALA A 42 -18.46 11.17 -14.52
C ALA A 42 -17.96 10.39 -13.29
N VAL A 43 -18.72 9.41 -12.82
CA VAL A 43 -18.36 8.54 -11.69
C VAL A 43 -17.08 7.74 -11.98
N PHE A 44 -16.92 7.22 -13.22
CA PHE A 44 -15.70 6.52 -13.62
C PHE A 44 -14.46 7.41 -13.46
N TRP A 45 -14.51 8.64 -13.95
CA TRP A 45 -13.37 9.56 -13.84
C TRP A 45 -13.06 9.94 -12.41
N VAL A 46 -14.08 10.22 -11.61
CA VAL A 46 -13.90 10.54 -10.18
C VAL A 46 -13.23 9.36 -9.46
N VAL A 47 -13.76 8.15 -9.60
CA VAL A 47 -13.19 6.95 -8.98
C VAL A 47 -11.77 6.70 -9.46
N THR A 48 -11.49 6.88 -10.76
CA THR A 48 -10.15 6.70 -11.32
C THR A 48 -9.14 7.67 -10.71
N VAL A 49 -9.47 8.96 -10.64
CA VAL A 49 -8.59 9.99 -10.05
C VAL A 49 -8.30 9.67 -8.58
N PHE A 50 -9.34 9.38 -7.78
CA PHE A 50 -9.15 9.01 -6.38
C PHE A 50 -8.34 7.72 -6.23
N SER A 51 -8.54 6.72 -7.08
CA SER A 51 -7.78 5.47 -7.06
C SER A 51 -6.31 5.68 -7.42
N VAL A 52 -6.01 6.54 -8.40
CA VAL A 52 -4.62 6.90 -8.75
C VAL A 52 -3.94 7.63 -7.60
N LEU A 53 -4.63 8.60 -6.99
CA LEU A 53 -4.10 9.30 -5.81
C LEU A 53 -3.85 8.33 -4.65
N ALA A 54 -4.81 7.44 -4.37
CA ALA A 54 -4.67 6.43 -3.33
C ALA A 54 -3.50 5.49 -3.62
N LEU A 55 -3.31 5.07 -4.89
CA LEU A 55 -2.22 4.21 -5.34
C LEU A 55 -0.83 4.81 -5.11
N LEU A 56 -0.70 6.13 -5.17
CA LEU A 56 0.57 6.82 -4.95
C LEU A 56 0.76 7.22 -3.48
N VAL A 57 -0.29 7.72 -2.85
CA VAL A 57 -0.21 8.30 -1.50
C VAL A 57 -0.16 7.21 -0.43
N VAL A 58 -1.08 6.25 -0.45
CA VAL A 58 -1.20 5.24 0.61
C VAL A 58 0.05 4.34 0.71
N PRO A 59 0.57 3.74 -0.39
CA PRO A 59 1.79 2.95 -0.33
C PRO A 59 3.03 3.74 0.09
N TYR A 60 3.12 5.03 -0.28
CA TYR A 60 4.20 5.88 0.17
C TYR A 60 4.19 6.08 1.68
N PHE A 61 3.04 6.40 2.27
CA PHE A 61 2.92 6.55 3.73
C PHE A 61 3.14 5.23 4.47
N LEU A 62 2.64 4.10 3.94
CA LEU A 62 2.95 2.77 4.48
C LEU A 62 4.45 2.48 4.43
N GLY A 63 5.10 2.77 3.31
CA GLY A 63 6.55 2.65 3.16
C GLY A 63 7.32 3.51 4.15
N SER A 64 6.84 4.74 4.39
CA SER A 64 7.45 5.70 5.30
C SER A 64 7.44 5.25 6.77
N ILE A 65 6.61 4.28 7.15
CA ILE A 65 6.68 3.62 8.46
C ILE A 65 7.95 2.76 8.47
N ASN A 66 8.99 3.23 9.18
CA ASN A 66 10.27 2.54 9.25
C ASN A 66 10.41 1.82 10.59
N LEU A 67 10.26 0.49 10.56
CA LEU A 67 10.25 -0.31 11.78
C LEU A 67 11.59 -0.33 12.50
N GLY A 68 12.71 -0.26 11.80
CA GLY A 68 14.01 -0.14 12.45
C GLY A 68 14.12 1.10 13.32
N ILE A 69 13.62 2.26 12.84
CA ILE A 69 13.61 3.50 13.64
C ILE A 69 12.62 3.40 14.80
N ILE A 70 11.44 2.84 14.57
CA ILE A 70 10.40 2.71 15.60
C ILE A 70 10.89 1.79 16.71
N ILE A 71 11.42 0.62 16.37
CA ILE A 71 11.90 -0.38 17.32
C ILE A 71 13.07 0.19 18.14
N SER A 72 14.05 0.83 17.49
CA SER A 72 15.20 1.40 18.20
C SER A 72 14.78 2.49 19.20
N LYS A 73 13.86 3.37 18.79
CA LYS A 73 13.35 4.41 19.71
C LYS A 73 12.50 3.87 20.83
N LEU A 74 11.65 2.87 20.55
CA LEU A 74 10.70 2.34 21.53
C LEU A 74 11.39 1.44 22.57
N PHE A 75 12.31 0.58 22.15
CA PHE A 75 12.93 -0.42 23.04
C PHE A 75 14.31 -0.01 23.56
N HIS A 76 15.04 0.85 22.83
CA HIS A 76 16.38 1.26 23.21
C HIS A 76 16.51 2.76 23.52
N GLY A 77 15.47 3.57 23.28
CA GLY A 77 15.49 5.01 23.51
C GLY A 77 16.39 5.80 22.56
N GLU A 78 16.91 5.15 21.51
CA GLU A 78 17.94 5.66 20.60
C GLU A 78 17.49 5.61 19.14
N ASP A 79 18.12 6.36 18.26
CA ASP A 79 17.86 6.30 16.82
C ASP A 79 18.92 5.42 16.15
N ILE A 80 18.52 4.27 15.57
CA ILE A 80 19.42 3.34 14.90
C ILE A 80 20.30 3.99 13.84
N ARG A 81 19.89 5.13 13.30
CA ARG A 81 20.65 5.86 12.27
C ARG A 81 21.91 6.55 12.83
N GLU A 82 22.03 6.66 14.13
CA GLU A 82 23.21 7.19 14.81
C GLU A 82 24.27 6.10 15.10
N TYR A 83 23.92 4.82 14.82
CA TYR A 83 24.76 3.66 15.13
C TYR A 83 25.11 2.84 13.91
N GLY A 84 26.21 2.14 13.99
CA GLY A 84 26.67 1.17 13.00
C GLY A 84 26.84 1.76 11.61
N SER A 85 26.02 1.35 10.63
CA SER A 85 26.08 1.87 9.26
C SER A 85 25.25 3.13 9.02
N GLY A 86 24.56 3.64 10.03
CA GLY A 86 23.64 4.77 9.90
C GLY A 86 22.34 4.47 9.13
N ASN A 87 22.10 3.21 8.78
CA ASN A 87 20.95 2.79 8.01
C ASN A 87 19.84 2.23 8.92
N ALA A 88 18.58 2.55 8.63
CA ALA A 88 17.44 2.09 9.42
C ALA A 88 16.94 0.67 9.08
N GLY A 89 17.72 -0.12 8.32
CA GLY A 89 17.33 -1.45 7.86
C GLY A 89 17.77 -2.59 8.76
N MET A 90 17.22 -3.79 8.49
CA MET A 90 17.43 -5.03 9.23
C MET A 90 18.92 -5.35 9.51
N THR A 91 19.81 -5.15 8.53
CA THR A 91 21.24 -5.46 8.69
C THR A 91 21.91 -4.60 9.77
N ASN A 92 21.54 -3.33 9.88
CA ASN A 92 22.06 -2.45 10.93
C ASN A 92 21.46 -2.80 12.29
N MET A 93 20.16 -3.10 12.33
CA MET A 93 19.49 -3.60 13.53
C MET A 93 20.12 -4.88 14.04
N LEU A 94 20.47 -5.83 13.15
CA LEU A 94 21.18 -7.06 13.50
C LEU A 94 22.55 -6.80 14.15
N ARG A 95 23.27 -5.86 13.58
CA ARG A 95 24.63 -5.51 14.04
C ARG A 95 24.62 -4.79 15.37
N THR A 96 23.63 -3.92 15.59
CA THR A 96 23.57 -3.02 16.77
C THR A 96 22.81 -3.65 17.93
N TYR A 97 21.62 -4.24 17.68
CA TYR A 97 20.71 -4.73 18.72
C TYR A 97 20.47 -6.23 18.69
N GLY A 98 20.99 -6.93 17.67
CA GLY A 98 20.95 -8.39 17.60
C GLY A 98 19.76 -8.96 16.81
N LYS A 99 19.64 -10.30 16.88
CA LYS A 99 18.77 -11.07 15.98
C LYS A 99 17.29 -10.80 16.15
N ARG A 100 16.82 -10.58 17.39
CA ARG A 100 15.39 -10.36 17.68
C ARG A 100 14.87 -9.10 16.99
N ASP A 101 15.52 -7.96 17.21
CA ASP A 101 15.09 -6.67 16.71
C ASP A 101 15.25 -6.59 15.18
N ALA A 102 16.29 -7.23 14.65
CA ALA A 102 16.48 -7.41 13.22
C ALA A 102 15.34 -8.22 12.58
N ALA A 103 14.92 -9.33 13.23
CA ALA A 103 13.85 -10.17 12.71
C ALA A 103 12.50 -9.42 12.70
N ILE A 104 12.18 -8.69 13.76
CA ILE A 104 10.95 -7.88 13.83
C ILE A 104 10.98 -6.78 12.75
N THR A 105 12.12 -6.13 12.55
CA THR A 105 12.29 -5.12 11.49
C THR A 105 12.08 -5.74 10.10
N LEU A 106 12.69 -6.90 9.83
CA LEU A 106 12.57 -7.63 8.57
C LEU A 106 11.12 -8.00 8.26
N ILE A 107 10.45 -8.65 9.22
CA ILE A 107 9.07 -9.12 9.06
C ILE A 107 8.14 -7.93 8.81
N GLY A 108 8.28 -6.88 9.57
CA GLY A 108 7.40 -5.74 9.42
C GLY A 108 7.66 -4.94 8.14
N ASP A 109 8.92 -4.82 7.68
CA ASP A 109 9.21 -4.20 6.39
C ASP A 109 8.70 -5.05 5.23
N ALA A 110 8.73 -6.38 5.32
CA ALA A 110 8.12 -7.28 4.35
C ALA A 110 6.59 -7.17 4.36
N LEU A 111 5.95 -7.17 5.53
CA LEU A 111 4.49 -7.08 5.66
C LEU A 111 3.94 -5.78 5.05
N LYS A 112 4.56 -4.63 5.31
CA LYS A 112 4.08 -3.37 4.72
C LYS A 112 4.17 -3.37 3.20
N ALA A 113 5.21 -4.00 2.61
CA ALA A 113 5.34 -4.14 1.17
C ALA A 113 4.25 -5.05 0.58
N VAL A 114 3.97 -6.19 1.22
CA VAL A 114 2.88 -7.09 0.83
C VAL A 114 1.54 -6.37 0.87
N VAL A 115 1.24 -5.63 1.95
CA VAL A 115 0.00 -4.85 2.07
C VAL A 115 -0.10 -3.81 0.95
N ALA A 116 0.97 -3.06 0.69
CA ALA A 116 1.01 -2.06 -0.38
C ALA A 116 0.72 -2.67 -1.76
N VAL A 117 1.37 -3.80 -2.08
CA VAL A 117 1.16 -4.51 -3.36
C VAL A 117 -0.26 -5.05 -3.49
N ILE A 118 -0.84 -5.61 -2.42
CA ILE A 118 -2.22 -6.10 -2.43
C ILE A 118 -3.19 -4.94 -2.71
N LEU A 119 -3.05 -3.81 -2.02
CA LEU A 119 -3.87 -2.62 -2.25
C LEU A 119 -3.77 -2.13 -3.70
N GLY A 120 -2.55 -2.06 -4.25
CA GLY A 120 -2.35 -1.67 -5.64
C GLY A 120 -3.01 -2.64 -6.63
N ARG A 121 -2.93 -3.95 -6.35
CA ARG A 121 -3.57 -4.98 -7.20
C ARG A 121 -5.10 -4.89 -7.19
N ILE A 122 -5.70 -4.57 -6.06
CA ILE A 122 -7.15 -4.37 -5.94
C ILE A 122 -7.58 -3.18 -6.83
N LEU A 123 -6.82 -2.09 -6.85
CA LEU A 123 -7.19 -0.88 -7.60
C LEU A 123 -6.97 -1.01 -9.11
N PHE A 124 -5.81 -1.50 -9.54
CA PHE A 124 -5.37 -1.48 -10.95
C PHE A 124 -4.78 -2.82 -11.43
N GLY A 125 -5.15 -3.94 -10.79
CA GLY A 125 -4.62 -5.25 -11.15
C GLY A 125 -3.09 -5.36 -10.95
N ILE A 126 -2.44 -6.18 -11.77
CA ILE A 126 -0.99 -6.46 -11.65
C ILE A 126 -0.16 -5.19 -11.76
N SER A 127 -0.47 -4.30 -12.70
CA SER A 127 0.25 -3.03 -12.90
C SER A 127 0.17 -2.13 -11.67
N GLY A 128 -1.01 -2.06 -11.01
CA GLY A 128 -1.19 -1.33 -9.77
C GLY A 128 -0.34 -1.89 -8.63
N GLY A 129 -0.19 -3.21 -8.56
CA GLY A 129 0.70 -3.85 -7.59
C GLY A 129 2.16 -3.42 -7.74
N TYR A 130 2.67 -3.36 -8.98
CA TYR A 130 4.03 -2.87 -9.24
C TYR A 130 4.22 -1.40 -8.86
N VAL A 131 3.28 -0.54 -9.24
CA VAL A 131 3.33 0.89 -8.89
C VAL A 131 3.30 1.08 -7.39
N ALA A 132 2.39 0.40 -6.68
CA ALA A 132 2.29 0.46 -5.21
C ALA A 132 3.57 -0.05 -4.53
N GLY A 133 4.17 -1.14 -5.02
CA GLY A 133 5.44 -1.66 -4.54
C GLY A 133 6.56 -0.63 -4.67
N LEU A 134 6.75 -0.06 -5.87
CA LEU A 134 7.73 0.99 -6.10
C LEU A 134 7.52 2.21 -5.21
N THR A 135 6.26 2.64 -5.06
CA THR A 135 5.92 3.79 -4.20
C THR A 135 6.18 3.49 -2.72
N CYS A 136 5.94 2.26 -2.27
CA CYS A 136 6.28 1.80 -0.93
C CYS A 136 7.80 1.79 -0.70
N ILE A 137 8.59 1.37 -1.68
CA ILE A 137 10.07 1.43 -1.63
C ILE A 137 10.55 2.89 -1.49
N LEU A 138 9.98 3.80 -2.28
CA LEU A 138 10.29 5.23 -2.18
C LEU A 138 9.96 5.78 -0.79
N GLY A 139 8.81 5.41 -0.21
CA GLY A 139 8.45 5.77 1.14
C GLY A 139 9.43 5.20 2.18
N HIS A 140 9.90 3.97 2.01
CA HIS A 140 10.89 3.37 2.91
C HIS A 140 12.26 4.04 2.82
N ALA A 141 12.71 4.39 1.61
CA ALA A 141 13.99 5.06 1.40
C ALA A 141 13.97 6.53 1.80
N PHE A 142 12.88 7.22 1.52
CA PHE A 142 12.68 8.64 1.77
C PHE A 142 11.44 8.90 2.64
N PRO A 143 11.42 8.43 3.89
CA PRO A 143 10.24 8.51 4.74
C PRO A 143 9.97 9.96 5.19
N CYS A 144 8.76 10.45 4.92
CA CYS A 144 8.35 11.80 5.30
C CYS A 144 8.37 12.02 6.82
N TYR A 145 8.13 10.98 7.61
CA TYR A 145 8.14 11.06 9.09
C TYR A 145 9.53 11.24 9.69
N TYR A 146 10.61 10.97 8.92
CA TYR A 146 11.98 10.91 9.43
C TYR A 146 12.96 11.78 8.64
N LYS A 147 12.51 12.95 8.19
CA LYS A 147 13.31 13.94 7.44
C LYS A 147 13.90 13.34 6.15
N PHE A 148 13.16 12.45 5.50
CA PHE A 148 13.53 11.77 4.26
C PHE A 148 14.82 10.91 4.35
N LYS A 149 15.19 10.49 5.56
CA LYS A 149 16.35 9.62 5.81
C LYS A 149 15.86 8.27 6.35
N GLY A 150 15.68 7.31 5.47
CA GLY A 150 15.17 5.96 5.76
C GLY A 150 16.17 4.84 5.58
N GLY A 151 15.66 3.68 5.20
CA GLY A 151 16.43 2.48 4.88
C GLY A 151 16.85 2.41 3.40
N LYS A 152 17.63 1.36 3.06
CA LYS A 152 18.06 1.12 1.65
C LYS A 152 17.01 0.38 0.81
N GLY A 153 15.88 -0.03 1.40
CA GLY A 153 14.79 -0.67 0.69
C GLY A 153 15.00 -2.13 0.27
N VAL A 154 16.13 -2.75 0.57
CA VAL A 154 16.50 -4.11 0.10
C VAL A 154 15.46 -5.19 0.47
N VAL A 155 14.74 -5.03 1.55
CA VAL A 155 13.69 -5.97 2.00
C VAL A 155 12.32 -5.67 1.39
N VAL A 156 12.14 -4.43 0.94
CA VAL A 156 10.87 -3.94 0.38
C VAL A 156 10.81 -4.15 -1.14
N THR A 157 11.95 -4.42 -1.76
CA THR A 157 12.05 -4.79 -3.19
C THR A 157 11.73 -6.25 -3.42
#